data_7326701617a606cdb961361be27f2072
#
_entry.id   7326701617a606cdb961361be27f2072
#
_cell.length_a   1.000
_cell.length_b   1.000
_cell.length_c   1.000
_cell.angle_alpha   90.00
_cell.angle_beta   90.00
_cell.angle_gamma   90.00
#
_symmetry.space_group_name_H-M   'P 1'
#
loop_
_entity.id
_entity.type
_entity.pdbx_description
1 polymer ?
#
loop_
_entity_poly.entity_id
_entity_poly.type
_entity_poly.pdbx_seq_one_letter_code
_entity_poly.pdbx_strand_id
1 'polypeptide(L)'
;PQVTLWQRPLVTIKIGGQQREALLDTGADDTVLEDINLPGKWKPKMIGGIGGFIKVKQYDQIVIEICGKKAIGTVLVGPTPVNIIGRNLLTQIGCTLNFPISPIETVP
;
A
#
# COMPACT_ATOMS: atom_id res chain seq x y z
N PRO A 1 -16.01 0.46 -8.73
CA PRO A 1 -16.68 -0.73 -8.23
C PRO A 1 -16.70 -0.75 -6.70
N GLN A 2 -17.63 -1.47 -6.13
CA GLN A 2 -17.69 -1.69 -4.70
C GLN A 2 -16.92 -2.97 -4.33
N VAL A 3 -16.01 -2.84 -3.38
CA VAL A 3 -15.23 -3.98 -2.88
C VAL A 3 -15.66 -4.22 -1.43
N THR A 4 -16.22 -5.40 -1.16
CA THR A 4 -16.51 -5.80 0.21
C THR A 4 -15.26 -6.36 0.86
N LEU A 5 -15.24 -6.48 2.20
CA LEU A 5 -14.02 -6.83 2.92
C LEU A 5 -14.08 -8.19 3.60
N TRP A 6 -14.92 -9.08 3.08
CA TRP A 6 -14.90 -10.48 3.51
C TRP A 6 -13.58 -11.17 3.20
N GLN A 7 -12.88 -10.69 2.17
CA GLN A 7 -11.57 -11.15 1.76
C GLN A 7 -10.58 -10.00 1.79
N ARG A 8 -9.30 -10.33 1.76
CA ARG A 8 -8.24 -9.31 1.72
C ARG A 8 -8.34 -8.50 0.43
N PRO A 9 -8.25 -7.17 0.50
CA PRO A 9 -8.30 -6.33 -0.70
C PRO A 9 -6.96 -6.36 -1.45
N LEU A 10 -6.72 -7.43 -2.19
CA LEU A 10 -5.54 -7.60 -3.02
C LEU A 10 -5.77 -7.01 -4.39
N VAL A 11 -4.79 -6.28 -4.89
CA VAL A 11 -4.84 -5.63 -6.20
C VAL A 11 -3.56 -5.88 -6.96
N THR A 12 -3.64 -5.75 -8.29
CA THR A 12 -2.46 -5.82 -9.14
C THR A 12 -1.79 -4.47 -9.20
N ILE A 13 -0.47 -4.47 -9.03
CA ILE A 13 0.38 -3.30 -9.18
C ILE A 13 1.39 -3.54 -10.29
N LYS A 14 1.82 -2.45 -10.92
CA LYS A 14 2.91 -2.49 -11.90
C LYS A 14 3.98 -1.51 -11.44
N ILE A 15 5.19 -2.01 -11.28
CA ILE A 15 6.30 -1.24 -10.75
C ILE A 15 7.61 -1.74 -11.36
N GLY A 16 8.46 -0.83 -11.83
CA GLY A 16 9.74 -1.19 -12.42
C GLY A 16 9.65 -2.21 -13.57
N GLY A 17 8.57 -2.14 -14.37
CA GLY A 17 8.33 -3.10 -15.44
C GLY A 17 7.86 -4.47 -14.98
N GLN A 18 7.57 -4.64 -13.71
CA GLN A 18 7.16 -5.91 -13.11
C GLN A 18 5.73 -5.81 -12.58
N GLN A 19 5.00 -6.91 -12.64
CA GLN A 19 3.63 -6.99 -12.14
C GLN A 19 3.61 -7.82 -10.86
N ARG A 20 2.94 -7.31 -9.83
CA ARG A 20 2.83 -7.98 -8.51
C ARG A 20 1.44 -7.79 -7.95
N GLU A 21 1.09 -8.63 -6.98
CA GLU A 21 -0.09 -8.42 -6.13
C GLU A 21 0.31 -7.71 -4.85
N ALA A 22 -0.56 -6.83 -4.36
CA ALA A 22 -0.35 -6.13 -3.10
C ALA A 22 -1.67 -5.91 -2.37
N LEU A 23 -1.58 -5.80 -1.06
CA LEU A 23 -2.69 -5.53 -0.18
C LEU A 23 -2.88 -4.02 -0.02
N LEU A 24 -4.09 -3.52 -0.23
CA LEU A 24 -4.43 -2.15 0.13
C LEU A 24 -4.58 -2.09 1.64
N ASP A 25 -3.64 -1.42 2.32
CA ASP A 25 -3.56 -1.42 3.78
C ASP A 25 -3.70 -0.01 4.32
N THR A 26 -4.91 0.36 4.71
CA THR A 26 -5.19 1.70 5.27
C THR A 26 -4.55 1.92 6.64
N GLY A 27 -4.15 0.86 7.32
CA GLY A 27 -3.45 0.94 8.60
C GLY A 27 -1.95 1.11 8.49
N ALA A 28 -1.39 1.04 7.29
CA ALA A 28 0.04 1.21 7.06
C ALA A 28 0.35 2.62 6.57
N ASP A 29 1.35 3.25 7.18
CA ASP A 29 1.83 4.57 6.72
C ASP A 29 2.57 4.45 5.40
N ASP A 30 3.38 3.40 5.25
CA ASP A 30 4.33 3.22 4.18
C ASP A 30 3.97 2.04 3.28
N THR A 31 4.52 2.04 2.07
CA THR A 31 4.40 0.97 1.09
C THR A 31 5.64 0.10 1.16
N VAL A 32 5.47 -1.20 1.34
CA VAL A 32 6.57 -2.17 1.50
C VAL A 32 6.34 -3.34 0.56
N LEU A 33 7.33 -3.60 -0.28
CA LEU A 33 7.30 -4.69 -1.27
C LEU A 33 8.51 -5.60 -1.09
N GLU A 34 8.33 -6.88 -1.41
CA GLU A 34 9.43 -7.84 -1.45
C GLU A 34 9.72 -8.30 -2.88
N ASP A 35 10.89 -8.91 -3.07
CA ASP A 35 11.31 -9.53 -4.33
C ASP A 35 11.13 -8.63 -5.55
N ILE A 36 11.51 -7.38 -5.42
CA ILE A 36 11.46 -6.44 -6.51
C ILE A 36 12.78 -5.72 -6.67
N ASN A 37 13.21 -5.58 -7.91
CA ASN A 37 14.41 -4.83 -8.25
C ASN A 37 14.01 -3.47 -8.79
N LEU A 38 14.41 -2.42 -8.09
CA LEU A 38 14.15 -1.06 -8.51
C LEU A 38 15.47 -0.38 -8.89
N PRO A 39 15.48 0.41 -9.97
CA PRO A 39 16.66 1.18 -10.35
C PRO A 39 16.81 2.40 -9.46
N GLY A 40 18.02 2.93 -9.41
CA GLY A 40 18.28 4.20 -8.77
C GLY A 40 18.84 4.09 -7.37
N LYS A 41 18.89 5.23 -6.73
CA LYS A 41 19.48 5.38 -5.40
C LYS A 41 18.48 4.92 -4.34
N TRP A 42 19.01 4.38 -3.29
CA TRP A 42 18.24 3.99 -2.11
C TRP A 42 19.05 4.27 -0.85
N LYS A 43 18.34 4.33 0.26
CA LYS A 43 18.98 4.45 1.57
C LYS A 43 18.38 3.42 2.52
N PRO A 44 19.16 2.92 3.49
CA PRO A 44 18.65 1.96 4.47
C PRO A 44 17.66 2.62 5.43
N LYS A 45 16.65 1.85 5.82
CA LYS A 45 15.66 2.27 6.80
C LYS A 45 15.26 1.06 7.65
N MET A 46 14.91 1.30 8.90
CA MET A 46 14.36 0.28 9.79
C MET A 46 12.88 0.59 10.00
N ILE A 47 12.02 -0.42 9.84
CA ILE A 47 10.57 -0.28 10.02
C ILE A 47 10.03 -1.42 10.87
N GLY A 48 8.82 -1.23 11.38
CA GLY A 48 8.14 -2.18 12.25
C GLY A 48 8.20 -1.74 13.70
N GLY A 49 8.45 -2.66 14.61
CA GLY A 49 8.57 -2.38 16.03
C GLY A 49 7.93 -3.42 16.94
N ILE A 50 6.80 -4.02 16.54
CA ILE A 50 6.18 -5.12 17.29
C ILE A 50 6.88 -6.40 16.87
N GLY A 51 7.56 -7.07 17.82
CA GLY A 51 8.31 -8.27 17.52
C GLY A 51 9.67 -8.02 16.87
N GLY A 52 10.05 -6.75 16.69
CA GLY A 52 11.33 -6.35 16.13
C GLY A 52 11.19 -5.47 14.90
N PHE A 53 12.34 -4.97 14.43
CA PHE A 53 12.43 -4.13 13.24
C PHE A 53 12.95 -4.94 12.07
N ILE A 54 12.54 -4.60 10.86
CA ILE A 54 13.14 -5.13 9.63
C ILE A 54 13.89 -4.01 8.93
N LYS A 55 14.99 -4.40 8.27
CA LYS A 55 15.80 -3.49 7.47
C LYS A 55 15.28 -3.50 6.04
N VAL A 56 15.00 -2.32 5.50
CA VAL A 56 14.49 -2.17 4.15
C VAL A 56 15.33 -1.16 3.39
N LYS A 57 15.21 -1.19 2.06
CA LYS A 57 15.79 -0.18 1.17
C LYS A 57 14.70 0.83 0.82
N GLN A 58 14.96 2.10 1.06
CA GLN A 58 14.03 3.17 0.73
C GLN A 58 14.37 3.76 -0.62
N TYR A 59 13.43 3.63 -1.56
CA TYR A 59 13.51 4.25 -2.88
C TYR A 59 12.49 5.38 -2.94
N ASP A 60 12.94 6.57 -3.32
CA ASP A 60 12.06 7.74 -3.42
C ASP A 60 11.62 7.98 -4.87
N GLN A 61 10.48 8.65 -5.04
CA GLN A 61 9.95 9.06 -6.34
C GLN A 61 9.85 7.91 -7.34
N ILE A 62 9.30 6.80 -6.90
CA ILE A 62 9.06 5.62 -7.74
C ILE A 62 7.67 5.73 -8.36
N VAL A 63 7.60 5.52 -9.67
CA VAL A 63 6.34 5.44 -10.39
C VAL A 63 5.76 4.04 -10.19
N ILE A 64 4.54 3.99 -9.72
CA ILE A 64 3.81 2.74 -9.49
C ILE A 64 2.39 2.88 -10.02
N GLU A 65 1.88 1.85 -10.67
CA GLU A 65 0.50 1.81 -11.14
C GLU A 65 -0.28 0.85 -10.23
N ILE A 66 -1.34 1.36 -9.64
CA ILE A 66 -2.17 0.62 -8.67
C ILE A 66 -3.61 0.63 -9.20
N CYS A 67 -4.14 -0.54 -9.53
CA CYS A 67 -5.50 -0.64 -10.10
C CYS A 67 -5.68 0.28 -11.33
N GLY A 68 -4.68 0.38 -12.18
CA GLY A 68 -4.73 1.23 -13.37
C GLY A 68 -4.48 2.71 -13.12
N LYS A 69 -4.26 3.12 -11.88
CA LYS A 69 -3.97 4.51 -11.51
C LYS A 69 -2.50 4.69 -11.18
N LYS A 70 -1.90 5.73 -11.72
CA LYS A 70 -0.47 6.02 -11.48
C LYS A 70 -0.29 6.87 -10.24
N ALA A 71 0.72 6.52 -9.46
CA ALA A 71 1.20 7.27 -8.31
C ALA A 71 2.72 7.37 -8.40
N ILE A 72 3.29 8.36 -7.71
CA ILE A 72 4.74 8.53 -7.61
C ILE A 72 5.05 8.78 -6.14
N GLY A 73 5.85 7.92 -5.55
CA GLY A 73 6.19 8.11 -4.14
C GLY A 73 7.24 7.14 -3.65
N THR A 74 7.42 7.13 -2.35
CA THR A 74 8.40 6.28 -1.69
C THR A 74 7.93 4.84 -1.62
N VAL A 75 8.81 3.94 -2.01
CA VAL A 75 8.59 2.49 -1.91
C VAL A 75 9.74 1.90 -1.10
N LEU A 76 9.39 1.15 -0.08
CA LEU A 76 10.35 0.42 0.75
C LEU A 76 10.42 -1.01 0.24
N VAL A 77 11.62 -1.54 0.12
CA VAL A 77 11.86 -2.90 -0.38
C VAL A 77 12.56 -3.71 0.70
N GLY A 78 11.94 -4.79 1.11
CA GLY A 78 12.52 -5.66 2.13
C GLY A 78 11.64 -6.86 2.44
N PRO A 79 12.02 -7.69 3.41
CA PRO A 79 11.29 -8.90 3.75
C PRO A 79 9.98 -8.58 4.44
N THR A 80 8.90 -8.63 3.69
CA THR A 80 7.54 -8.48 4.20
C THR A 80 6.74 -9.75 3.89
N PRO A 81 5.88 -10.24 4.79
CA PRO A 81 5.07 -11.42 4.51
C PRO A 81 4.05 -11.19 3.41
N VAL A 82 3.69 -9.95 3.15
CA VAL A 82 2.77 -9.56 2.08
C VAL A 82 3.17 -8.18 1.56
N ASN A 83 3.05 -7.99 0.25
CA ASN A 83 3.24 -6.67 -0.35
C ASN A 83 2.12 -5.74 0.13
N ILE A 84 2.48 -4.57 0.61
CA ILE A 84 1.56 -3.63 1.26
C ILE A 84 1.61 -2.29 0.55
N ILE A 85 0.45 -1.79 0.15
CA ILE A 85 0.28 -0.41 -0.31
C ILE A 85 -0.24 0.39 0.88
N GLY A 86 0.58 1.29 1.39
CA GLY A 86 0.24 2.13 2.52
C GLY A 86 -0.39 3.47 2.14
N ARG A 87 -0.69 4.28 3.16
CA ARG A 87 -1.40 5.53 2.97
C ARG A 87 -0.65 6.53 2.09
N ASN A 88 0.68 6.49 2.07
CA ASN A 88 1.46 7.40 1.23
C ASN A 88 1.07 7.31 -0.25
N LEU A 89 0.68 6.13 -0.74
CA LEU A 89 0.23 5.93 -2.12
C LEU A 89 -1.28 5.85 -2.24
N LEU A 90 -1.98 5.35 -1.23
CA LEU A 90 -3.45 5.28 -1.24
C LEU A 90 -4.07 6.67 -1.42
N THR A 91 -3.50 7.70 -0.80
CA THR A 91 -3.95 9.07 -0.98
C THR A 91 -3.83 9.53 -2.42
N GLN A 92 -2.75 9.17 -3.09
CA GLN A 92 -2.50 9.60 -4.46
C GLN A 92 -3.46 8.98 -5.47
N ILE A 93 -3.93 7.77 -5.23
CA ILE A 93 -4.91 7.13 -6.11
C ILE A 93 -6.36 7.45 -5.73
N GLY A 94 -6.56 8.31 -4.72
CA GLY A 94 -7.90 8.71 -4.29
C GLY A 94 -8.66 7.65 -3.53
N CYS A 95 -7.95 6.76 -2.85
CA CYS A 95 -8.59 5.72 -2.04
C CYS A 95 -9.21 6.35 -0.78
N THR A 96 -10.46 6.04 -0.53
CA THR A 96 -11.20 6.52 0.65
C THR A 96 -11.89 5.35 1.35
N LEU A 97 -12.20 5.55 2.62
CA LEU A 97 -13.07 4.67 3.37
C LEU A 97 -14.45 5.35 3.46
N ASN A 98 -15.48 4.62 3.09
CA ASN A 98 -16.83 5.15 3.12
C ASN A 98 -17.69 4.27 4.01
N PHE A 99 -18.45 4.92 4.88
CA PHE A 99 -19.32 4.23 5.81
C PHE A 99 -20.77 4.60 5.50
N PRO A 100 -21.72 3.64 5.57
CA PRO A 100 -23.10 3.97 5.35
C PRO A 100 -23.60 4.89 6.47
N ILE A 101 -24.43 5.87 6.12
CA ILE A 101 -25.08 6.72 7.10
C ILE A 101 -26.07 5.86 7.86
N SER A 102 -25.94 5.84 9.20
CA SER A 102 -26.95 5.19 10.04
C SER A 102 -28.22 6.03 10.04
N PRO A 103 -29.37 5.47 9.65
CA PRO A 103 -30.62 6.22 9.73
C PRO A 103 -30.94 6.56 11.18
N ILE A 104 -31.47 7.75 11.38
CA ILE A 104 -31.97 8.16 12.69
C ILE A 104 -33.30 7.45 12.90
N GLU A 105 -33.38 6.63 13.95
CA GLU A 105 -34.58 5.93 14.30
C GLU A 105 -35.36 6.76 15.31
N THR A 106 -36.60 7.14 14.95
CA THR A 106 -37.50 7.82 15.88
C THR A 106 -38.53 6.83 16.39
N VAL A 107 -38.62 6.73 17.70
CA VAL A 107 -39.61 5.86 18.35
C VAL A 107 -40.80 6.72 18.77
N PRO A 108 -42.03 6.40 18.32
CA PRO A 108 -43.25 7.16 18.70
C PRO A 108 -43.57 7.04 20.19
#